data_725936b2c9cfdbc004e7b4a57d94d6a9
#
_entry.id   725936b2c9cfdbc004e7b4a57d94d6a9
#
_cell.length_a   1.000
_cell.length_b   1.000
_cell.length_c   1.000
_cell.angle_alpha   90.00
_cell.angle_beta   90.00
_cell.angle_gamma   90.00
#
_symmetry.space_group_name_H-M   'P 1'
#
loop_
_entity.id
_entity.type
_entity.pdbx_description
1 polymer ?
#
loop_
_entity_poly.entity_id
_entity_poly.type
_entity_poly.pdbx_seq_one_letter_code
_entity_poly.pdbx_strand_id
1 'polypeptide(L)'
;MTELVRCRPAGRWRAFTLFLTLVMVLGGCAGGGGAPVEEREVETRVRQPAREDSAGVQVYPLENPAVAELTAQARSAEAAGELPQATMFLERALRIQPRNPELLQQMAEVQLQRRDYQQALSFAVRSHDVGPRVGELCARNWRTIGLSRERLGDGRGAREAESRA
;
A
#
# COMPACT_ATOMS: atom_id res chain seq x y z
N MET A 1 -40.36 49.79 -53.68
CA MET A 1 -40.04 48.38 -53.66
C MET A 1 -38.66 48.29 -52.99
N THR A 2 -38.64 48.09 -51.71
CA THR A 2 -37.43 48.17 -50.89
C THR A 2 -37.36 46.89 -50.08
N GLU A 3 -36.43 45.96 -50.42
CA GLU A 3 -36.15 44.73 -49.68
C GLU A 3 -35.26 45.05 -48.50
N LEU A 4 -35.75 44.78 -47.32
CA LEU A 4 -35.01 44.83 -46.06
C LEU A 4 -34.28 43.48 -45.82
N VAL A 5 -32.97 43.46 -46.05
CA VAL A 5 -32.09 42.34 -45.66
C VAL A 5 -31.84 42.40 -44.16
N ARG A 6 -32.40 41.45 -43.42
CA ARG A 6 -32.19 41.26 -41.97
C ARG A 6 -30.92 40.49 -41.72
N CYS A 7 -29.88 41.17 -41.26
CA CYS A 7 -28.68 40.50 -40.71
C CYS A 7 -29.01 39.74 -39.40
N ARG A 8 -28.81 38.43 -39.40
CA ARG A 8 -28.88 37.61 -38.19
C ARG A 8 -27.51 37.65 -37.49
N PRO A 9 -27.43 37.86 -36.18
CA PRO A 9 -26.16 37.78 -35.44
C PRO A 9 -25.82 36.31 -35.18
N ALA A 10 -24.85 35.77 -35.91
CA ALA A 10 -24.37 34.39 -35.82
C ALA A 10 -23.20 34.18 -34.79
N GLY A 11 -23.14 35.04 -33.77
CA GLY A 11 -21.96 35.04 -32.88
C GLY A 11 -22.14 34.45 -31.45
N ARG A 12 -23.38 34.33 -30.99
CA ARG A 12 -23.59 34.04 -29.53
C ARG A 12 -23.73 32.56 -29.19
N TRP A 13 -24.03 31.69 -30.14
CA TRP A 13 -24.17 30.25 -29.88
C TRP A 13 -22.86 29.50 -29.86
N ARG A 14 -21.83 29.97 -30.59
CA ARG A 14 -20.49 29.33 -30.59
C ARG A 14 -19.74 29.53 -29.28
N ALA A 15 -19.96 30.62 -28.56
CA ALA A 15 -19.35 30.86 -27.26
C ALA A 15 -20.01 30.02 -26.16
N PHE A 16 -21.29 29.73 -26.25
CA PHE A 16 -22.03 28.93 -25.27
C PHE A 16 -21.67 27.43 -25.33
N THR A 17 -21.45 26.90 -26.54
CA THR A 17 -21.05 25.50 -26.72
C THR A 17 -19.62 25.26 -26.30
N LEU A 18 -18.69 26.21 -26.49
CA LEU A 18 -17.30 26.12 -26.00
C LEU A 18 -17.20 26.20 -24.48
N PHE A 19 -18.07 26.98 -23.83
CA PHE A 19 -18.11 27.08 -22.37
C PHE A 19 -18.70 25.80 -21.72
N LEU A 20 -19.70 25.19 -22.36
CA LEU A 20 -20.34 23.95 -21.87
C LEU A 20 -19.40 22.74 -22.00
N THR A 21 -18.55 22.67 -23.04
CA THR A 21 -17.56 21.60 -23.19
C THR A 21 -16.37 21.74 -22.24
N LEU A 22 -16.00 22.98 -21.88
CA LEU A 22 -14.89 23.21 -20.91
C LEU A 22 -15.29 22.82 -19.48
N VAL A 23 -16.56 22.96 -19.08
CA VAL A 23 -17.03 22.56 -17.75
C VAL A 23 -17.14 21.04 -17.58
N MET A 24 -17.36 20.29 -18.67
CA MET A 24 -17.40 18.81 -18.61
C MET A 24 -16.01 18.15 -18.45
N VAL A 25 -14.92 18.85 -18.79
CA VAL A 25 -13.56 18.29 -18.66
C VAL A 25 -13.00 18.44 -17.24
N LEU A 26 -13.57 19.34 -16.42
CA LEU A 26 -13.15 19.57 -15.03
C LEU A 26 -13.94 18.75 -13.99
N GLY A 27 -14.91 17.97 -14.41
CA GLY A 27 -15.67 17.03 -13.56
C GLY A 27 -14.94 15.70 -13.39
N GLY A 28 -13.65 15.71 -13.07
CA GLY A 28 -12.87 14.51 -12.75
C GLY A 28 -13.26 13.94 -11.39
N CYS A 29 -13.74 12.75 -11.40
CA CYS A 29 -14.06 11.79 -10.34
C CYS A 29 -13.49 12.10 -8.96
N ALA A 30 -14.28 12.70 -8.08
CA ALA A 30 -14.11 12.55 -6.64
C ALA A 30 -14.63 11.15 -6.25
N GLY A 31 -13.93 10.10 -6.67
CA GLY A 31 -14.09 8.76 -6.15
C GLY A 31 -13.53 8.74 -4.74
N GLY A 32 -14.38 8.64 -3.72
CA GLY A 32 -13.99 8.50 -2.32
C GLY A 32 -13.40 7.13 -1.99
N GLY A 33 -12.26 6.82 -2.58
CA GLY A 33 -11.37 5.75 -2.16
C GLY A 33 -10.19 6.40 -1.44
N GLY A 34 -9.89 5.97 -0.21
CA GLY A 34 -8.69 6.42 0.49
C GLY A 34 -7.47 6.34 -0.43
N ALA A 35 -6.54 7.27 -0.29
CA ALA A 35 -5.32 7.28 -1.10
C ALA A 35 -4.64 5.90 -1.07
N PRO A 36 -4.06 5.46 -2.19
CA PRO A 36 -3.32 4.19 -2.19
C PRO A 36 -2.19 4.25 -1.16
N VAL A 37 -1.92 3.11 -0.52
CA VAL A 37 -0.68 2.97 0.24
C VAL A 37 0.45 2.89 -0.79
N GLU A 38 1.27 3.93 -0.84
CA GLU A 38 2.42 3.99 -1.71
C GLU A 38 3.63 3.37 -0.99
N GLU A 39 4.64 2.93 -1.76
CA GLU A 39 5.91 2.44 -1.21
C GLU A 39 6.48 3.39 -0.15
N ARG A 40 6.42 4.71 -0.42
CA ARG A 40 6.85 5.74 0.54
C ARG A 40 6.08 5.68 1.86
N GLU A 41 4.79 5.38 1.84
CA GLU A 41 3.98 5.26 3.06
C GLU A 41 4.39 4.01 3.86
N VAL A 42 4.65 2.89 3.21
CA VAL A 42 5.18 1.69 3.86
C VAL A 42 6.55 1.98 4.48
N GLU A 43 7.44 2.68 3.75
CA GLU A 43 8.77 3.06 4.25
C GLU A 43 8.67 3.98 5.46
N THR A 44 7.83 5.01 5.42
CA THR A 44 7.74 6.00 6.48
C THR A 44 6.90 5.58 7.69
N ARG A 45 5.90 4.70 7.52
CA ARG A 45 4.98 4.29 8.60
C ARG A 45 5.23 2.89 9.13
N VAL A 46 5.79 2.00 8.32
CA VAL A 46 5.99 0.59 8.69
C VAL A 46 7.46 0.28 8.95
N ARG A 47 8.36 0.64 8.02
CA ARG A 47 9.79 0.30 8.07
C ARG A 47 10.63 1.26 8.92
N GLN A 48 10.01 2.10 9.74
CA GLN A 48 10.76 2.97 10.66
C GLN A 48 11.59 2.12 11.63
N PRO A 49 12.79 2.58 12.02
CA PRO A 49 13.56 1.92 13.07
C PRO A 49 12.75 1.80 14.36
N ALA A 50 12.84 0.65 15.03
CA ALA A 50 12.25 0.49 16.35
C ALA A 50 12.90 1.44 17.36
N ARG A 51 12.18 1.80 18.42
CA ARG A 51 12.75 2.60 19.50
C ARG A 51 13.90 1.86 20.15
N GLU A 52 14.94 2.58 20.59
CA GLU A 52 16.16 2.01 21.16
C GLU A 52 15.89 1.10 22.37
N ASP A 53 14.85 1.38 23.13
CA ASP A 53 14.42 0.60 24.30
C ASP A 53 13.81 -0.77 23.94
N SER A 54 13.47 -1.01 22.68
CA SER A 54 12.97 -2.29 22.17
C SER A 54 14.03 -3.17 21.51
N ALA A 55 15.30 -2.76 21.51
CA ALA A 55 16.40 -3.49 20.90
C ALA A 55 16.79 -4.73 21.71
N GLY A 56 16.20 -5.88 21.38
CA GLY A 56 16.63 -7.19 21.87
C GLY A 56 17.67 -7.82 20.94
N VAL A 57 18.54 -8.70 21.50
CA VAL A 57 19.43 -9.53 20.67
C VAL A 57 18.58 -10.52 19.89
N GLN A 58 18.54 -10.36 18.56
CA GLN A 58 17.84 -11.29 17.69
C GLN A 58 18.84 -12.31 17.14
N VAL A 59 18.60 -13.58 17.44
CA VAL A 59 19.38 -14.71 16.88
C VAL A 59 18.59 -15.24 15.68
N TYR A 60 19.11 -14.99 14.48
CA TYR A 60 18.53 -15.55 13.27
C TYR A 60 19.12 -16.93 12.97
N PRO A 61 18.30 -17.94 12.65
CA PRO A 61 18.79 -19.21 12.10
C PRO A 61 19.51 -18.94 10.76
N LEU A 62 20.46 -19.82 10.42
CA LEU A 62 21.14 -19.76 9.13
C LEU A 62 20.13 -19.66 8.00
N GLU A 63 20.26 -18.60 7.21
CA GLU A 63 19.33 -18.33 6.11
C GLU A 63 19.49 -19.41 5.01
N ASN A 64 18.38 -19.96 4.56
CA ASN A 64 18.37 -20.89 3.43
C ASN A 64 18.73 -20.12 2.14
N PRO A 65 19.81 -20.49 1.40
CA PRO A 65 20.24 -19.73 0.22
C PRO A 65 19.16 -19.54 -0.86
N ALA A 66 18.28 -20.54 -1.05
CA ALA A 66 17.18 -20.43 -1.99
C ALA A 66 16.11 -19.42 -1.53
N VAL A 67 15.92 -19.30 -0.21
CA VAL A 67 15.02 -18.27 0.36
C VAL A 67 15.65 -16.91 0.24
N ALA A 68 16.96 -16.76 0.52
CA ALA A 68 17.68 -15.50 0.36
C ALA A 68 17.58 -14.96 -1.07
N GLU A 69 17.79 -15.81 -2.07
CA GLU A 69 17.68 -15.44 -3.49
C GLU A 69 16.25 -15.02 -3.85
N LEU A 70 15.24 -15.78 -3.44
CA LEU A 70 13.83 -15.43 -3.70
C LEU A 70 13.42 -14.13 -3.02
N THR A 71 13.94 -13.88 -1.82
CA THR A 71 13.71 -12.64 -1.08
C THR A 71 14.36 -11.43 -1.78
N ALA A 72 15.57 -11.60 -2.30
CA ALA A 72 16.25 -10.57 -3.09
C ALA A 72 15.49 -10.24 -4.37
N GLN A 73 15.01 -11.26 -5.09
CA GLN A 73 14.17 -11.09 -6.29
C GLN A 73 12.85 -10.38 -5.95
N ALA A 74 12.22 -10.71 -4.82
CA ALA A 74 11.01 -10.04 -4.37
C ALA A 74 11.23 -8.56 -4.09
N ARG A 75 12.31 -8.20 -3.39
CA ARG A 75 12.68 -6.80 -3.12
C ARG A 75 12.97 -6.02 -4.41
N SER A 76 13.67 -6.63 -5.37
CA SER A 76 13.94 -6.01 -6.67
C SER A 76 12.65 -5.73 -7.45
N ALA A 77 11.71 -6.70 -7.46
CA ALA A 77 10.41 -6.53 -8.11
C ALA A 77 9.55 -5.48 -7.39
N GLU A 78 9.57 -5.46 -6.05
CA GLU A 78 8.88 -4.43 -5.25
C GLU A 78 9.40 -3.03 -5.59
N ALA A 79 10.72 -2.83 -5.62
CA ALA A 79 11.36 -1.55 -5.98
C ALA A 79 11.08 -1.12 -7.43
N ALA A 80 10.82 -2.08 -8.33
CA ALA A 80 10.39 -1.80 -9.70
C ALA A 80 8.87 -1.54 -9.83
N GLY A 81 8.10 -1.62 -8.73
CA GLY A 81 6.64 -1.51 -8.74
C GLY A 81 5.92 -2.76 -9.29
N GLU A 82 6.65 -3.84 -9.54
CA GLU A 82 6.13 -5.10 -10.06
C GLU A 82 5.56 -5.98 -8.93
N LEU A 83 4.57 -5.46 -8.21
CA LEU A 83 4.01 -6.08 -7.02
C LEU A 83 3.48 -7.51 -7.22
N PRO A 84 2.87 -7.88 -8.38
CA PRO A 84 2.50 -9.27 -8.64
C PRO A 84 3.72 -10.20 -8.69
N GLN A 85 4.84 -9.78 -9.26
CA GLN A 85 6.07 -10.57 -9.27
C GLN A 85 6.67 -10.69 -7.87
N ALA A 86 6.73 -9.59 -7.11
CA ALA A 86 7.16 -9.62 -5.72
C ALA A 86 6.36 -10.64 -4.90
N THR A 87 5.03 -10.63 -5.04
CA THR A 87 4.14 -11.61 -4.39
C THR A 87 4.51 -13.04 -4.79
N MET A 88 4.70 -13.32 -6.08
CA MET A 88 5.06 -14.66 -6.57
C MET A 88 6.38 -15.17 -5.96
N PHE A 89 7.41 -14.33 -5.88
CA PHE A 89 8.68 -14.72 -5.27
C PHE A 89 8.54 -15.00 -3.77
N LEU A 90 7.78 -14.17 -3.05
CA LEU A 90 7.50 -14.38 -1.62
C LEU A 90 6.67 -15.64 -1.36
N GLU A 91 5.69 -15.95 -2.21
CA GLU A 91 4.94 -17.21 -2.11
C GLU A 91 5.84 -18.43 -2.28
N ARG A 92 6.81 -18.36 -3.20
CA ARG A 92 7.78 -19.44 -3.40
C ARG A 92 8.69 -19.57 -2.17
N ALA A 93 9.16 -18.46 -1.60
CA ALA A 93 9.96 -18.46 -0.38
C ALA A 93 9.18 -19.03 0.82
N LEU A 94 7.90 -18.65 0.98
CA LEU A 94 7.00 -19.15 2.03
C LEU A 94 6.65 -20.63 1.85
N ARG A 95 6.71 -21.20 0.64
CA ARG A 95 6.60 -22.67 0.47
C ARG A 95 7.79 -23.41 1.06
N ILE A 96 8.98 -22.79 1.05
CA ILE A 96 10.20 -23.37 1.64
C ILE A 96 10.21 -23.17 3.17
N GLN A 97 9.85 -21.96 3.63
CA GLN A 97 9.83 -21.59 5.03
C GLN A 97 8.48 -20.95 5.44
N PRO A 98 7.41 -21.75 5.63
CA PRO A 98 6.05 -21.25 5.82
C PRO A 98 5.81 -20.49 7.12
N ARG A 99 6.72 -20.64 8.10
CA ARG A 99 6.67 -19.97 9.41
C ARG A 99 7.82 -18.98 9.61
N ASN A 100 8.44 -18.52 8.53
CA ASN A 100 9.44 -17.48 8.62
C ASN A 100 8.74 -16.11 8.83
N PRO A 101 8.93 -15.48 10.00
CA PRO A 101 8.18 -14.26 10.32
C PRO A 101 8.58 -13.07 9.44
N GLU A 102 9.85 -13.00 8.99
CA GLU A 102 10.28 -11.91 8.10
C GLU A 102 9.64 -12.01 6.71
N LEU A 103 9.55 -13.24 6.14
CA LEU A 103 8.86 -13.46 4.88
C LEU A 103 7.37 -13.12 4.97
N LEU A 104 6.73 -13.50 6.09
CA LEU A 104 5.32 -13.17 6.34
C LEU A 104 5.12 -11.65 6.43
N GLN A 105 6.02 -10.93 7.13
CA GLN A 105 5.96 -9.48 7.23
C GLN A 105 6.20 -8.81 5.87
N GLN A 106 7.20 -9.26 5.11
CA GLN A 106 7.45 -8.71 3.78
C GLN A 106 6.25 -8.94 2.83
N MET A 107 5.63 -10.12 2.91
CA MET A 107 4.37 -10.37 2.18
C MET A 107 3.27 -9.39 2.60
N ALA A 108 3.11 -9.13 3.89
CA ALA A 108 2.13 -8.17 4.38
C ALA A 108 2.35 -6.76 3.82
N GLU A 109 3.60 -6.30 3.75
CA GLU A 109 3.96 -4.99 3.20
C GLU A 109 3.67 -4.89 1.70
N VAL A 110 3.98 -5.94 0.93
CA VAL A 110 3.62 -6.00 -0.50
C VAL A 110 2.09 -5.99 -0.70
N GLN A 111 1.34 -6.69 0.16
CA GLN A 111 -0.13 -6.65 0.09
C GLN A 111 -0.70 -5.28 0.46
N LEU A 112 -0.09 -4.52 1.38
CA LEU A 112 -0.46 -3.12 1.63
C LEU A 112 -0.36 -2.28 0.35
N GLN A 113 0.77 -2.37 -0.35
CA GLN A 113 1.00 -1.62 -1.60
C GLN A 113 0.00 -2.05 -2.70
N ARG A 114 -0.38 -3.33 -2.74
CA ARG A 114 -1.41 -3.86 -3.63
C ARG A 114 -2.84 -3.46 -3.25
N ARG A 115 -3.01 -2.77 -2.11
CA ARG A 115 -4.30 -2.40 -1.50
C ARG A 115 -5.14 -3.60 -1.05
N ASP A 116 -4.53 -4.76 -0.92
CA ASP A 116 -5.19 -5.93 -0.33
C ASP A 116 -5.00 -5.90 1.20
N TYR A 117 -5.68 -4.95 1.83
CA TYR A 117 -5.52 -4.68 3.26
C TYR A 117 -5.93 -5.85 4.15
N GLN A 118 -6.87 -6.67 3.68
CA GLN A 118 -7.29 -7.87 4.41
C GLN A 118 -6.17 -8.92 4.43
N GLN A 119 -5.52 -9.16 3.29
CA GLN A 119 -4.37 -10.06 3.21
C GLN A 119 -3.17 -9.50 3.96
N ALA A 120 -2.90 -8.20 3.85
CA ALA A 120 -1.85 -7.53 4.61
C ALA A 120 -2.02 -7.74 6.11
N LEU A 121 -3.24 -7.52 6.65
CA LEU A 121 -3.57 -7.77 8.04
C LEU A 121 -3.32 -9.23 8.42
N SER A 122 -3.81 -10.18 7.62
CA SER A 122 -3.65 -11.61 7.87
C SER A 122 -2.18 -12.04 7.96
N PHE A 123 -1.35 -11.59 7.01
CA PHE A 123 0.07 -11.92 7.00
C PHE A 123 0.84 -11.26 8.15
N ALA A 124 0.54 -10.00 8.48
CA ALA A 124 1.18 -9.30 9.60
C ALA A 124 0.85 -9.95 10.96
N VAL A 125 -0.41 -10.35 11.17
CA VAL A 125 -0.81 -11.09 12.38
C VAL A 125 -0.08 -12.43 12.46
N ARG A 126 -0.01 -13.19 11.35
CA ARG A 126 0.73 -14.45 11.32
C ARG A 126 2.22 -14.25 11.59
N SER A 127 2.83 -13.19 11.03
CA SER A 127 4.22 -12.85 11.32
C SER A 127 4.42 -12.57 12.81
N HIS A 128 3.52 -11.75 13.40
CA HIS A 128 3.56 -11.48 14.83
C HIS A 128 3.42 -12.76 15.67
N ASP A 129 2.53 -13.68 15.31
CA ASP A 129 2.25 -14.90 16.07
C ASP A 129 3.44 -15.87 16.12
N VAL A 130 4.22 -15.93 15.06
CA VAL A 130 5.38 -16.85 14.96
C VAL A 130 6.71 -16.16 15.20
N GLY A 131 6.74 -14.83 15.21
CA GLY A 131 7.94 -14.01 15.34
C GLY A 131 8.29 -13.61 16.77
N PRO A 132 9.34 -12.80 16.92
CA PRO A 132 9.74 -12.24 18.21
C PRO A 132 8.65 -11.28 18.73
N ARG A 133 8.54 -11.21 20.07
CA ARG A 133 7.56 -10.34 20.74
C ARG A 133 8.10 -8.94 21.06
N VAL A 134 9.35 -8.68 20.71
CA VAL A 134 10.07 -7.41 20.93
C VAL A 134 10.98 -7.12 19.73
N GLY A 135 11.43 -5.89 19.62
CA GLY A 135 12.39 -5.46 18.61
C GLY A 135 11.73 -5.05 17.29
N GLU A 136 12.56 -4.81 16.29
CA GLU A 136 12.17 -4.19 15.02
C GLU A 136 11.04 -4.92 14.30
N LEU A 137 11.14 -6.24 14.16
CA LEU A 137 10.13 -7.02 13.46
C LEU A 137 8.77 -6.97 14.17
N CYS A 138 8.76 -7.01 15.51
CA CYS A 138 7.53 -6.88 16.29
C CYS A 138 6.88 -5.51 16.07
N ALA A 139 7.65 -4.42 16.11
CA ALA A 139 7.16 -3.08 15.87
C ALA A 139 6.62 -2.92 14.43
N ARG A 140 7.34 -3.44 13.42
CA ARG A 140 6.87 -3.47 12.03
C ARG A 140 5.55 -4.22 11.87
N ASN A 141 5.40 -5.38 12.52
CA ASN A 141 4.14 -6.12 12.50
C ASN A 141 2.98 -5.26 13.03
N TRP A 142 3.16 -4.60 14.19
CA TRP A 142 2.12 -3.77 14.77
C TRP A 142 1.77 -2.56 13.90
N ARG A 143 2.76 -1.91 13.29
CA ARG A 143 2.53 -0.78 12.35
C ARG A 143 1.75 -1.24 11.11
N THR A 144 2.10 -2.41 10.56
CA THR A 144 1.38 -3.00 9.42
C THR A 144 -0.06 -3.37 9.79
N ILE A 145 -0.28 -3.96 10.97
CA ILE A 145 -1.62 -4.25 11.50
C ILE A 145 -2.43 -2.96 11.66
N GLY A 146 -1.81 -1.91 12.23
CA GLY A 146 -2.45 -0.60 12.42
C GLY A 146 -2.88 0.02 11.11
N LEU A 147 -1.97 0.11 10.15
CA LEU A 147 -2.24 0.68 8.83
C LEU A 147 -3.31 -0.13 8.07
N SER A 148 -3.24 -1.46 8.11
CA SER A 148 -4.24 -2.32 7.48
C SER A 148 -5.64 -2.09 8.08
N ARG A 149 -5.77 -2.03 9.40
CA ARG A 149 -7.03 -1.77 10.10
C ARG A 149 -7.58 -0.37 9.78
N GLU A 150 -6.72 0.64 9.74
CA GLU A 150 -7.08 2.00 9.33
C GLU A 150 -7.73 1.99 7.95
N ARG A 151 -7.10 1.34 6.97
CA ARG A 151 -7.60 1.25 5.59
C ARG A 151 -8.89 0.41 5.45
N LEU A 152 -9.12 -0.52 6.38
CA LEU A 152 -10.35 -1.31 6.50
C LEU A 152 -11.46 -0.59 7.26
N GLY A 153 -11.21 0.62 7.80
CA GLY A 153 -12.19 1.40 8.55
C GLY A 153 -12.26 1.07 10.05
N ASP A 154 -11.41 0.16 10.55
CA ASP A 154 -11.31 -0.14 11.99
C ASP A 154 -10.37 0.85 12.70
N GLY A 155 -10.84 2.06 12.91
CA GLY A 155 -10.04 3.10 13.56
C GLY A 155 -9.75 2.83 15.04
N ARG A 156 -10.54 1.97 15.73
CA ARG A 156 -10.25 1.57 17.12
C ARG A 156 -9.08 0.59 17.14
N GLY A 157 -9.17 -0.47 16.34
CA GLY A 157 -8.11 -1.46 16.25
C GLY A 157 -6.81 -0.89 15.69
N ALA A 158 -6.87 0.13 14.82
CA ALA A 158 -5.69 0.83 14.34
C ALA A 158 -4.95 1.53 15.49
N ARG A 159 -5.64 2.33 16.30
CA ARG A 159 -5.03 3.02 17.48
C ARG A 159 -4.48 2.04 18.51
N GLU A 160 -5.17 0.92 18.74
CA GLU A 160 -4.66 -0.13 19.62
C GLU A 160 -3.35 -0.73 19.08
N ALA A 161 -3.26 -1.00 17.79
CA ALA A 161 -2.04 -1.52 17.16
C ALA A 161 -0.89 -0.49 17.22
N GLU A 162 -1.16 0.78 16.97
CA GLU A 162 -0.17 1.86 17.08
C GLU A 162 0.41 2.00 18.51
N SER A 163 -0.40 1.76 19.53
CA SER A 163 0.09 1.81 20.93
C SER A 163 1.03 0.67 21.30
N ARG A 164 1.10 -0.37 20.46
CA ARG A 164 1.96 -1.55 20.65
C ARG A 164 3.21 -1.56 19.75
N ALA A 165 3.32 -0.59 18.81
CA ALA A 165 4.38 -0.49 17.81
C ALA A 165 5.72 0.13 18.37
#